data_0415f51b132d353e4add7a5c74ca256c
#
_entry.id   0415f51b132d353e4add7a5c74ca256c
#
_cell.length_a   1.000
_cell.length_b   1.000
_cell.length_c   1.000
_cell.angle_alpha   90.00
_cell.angle_beta   90.00
_cell.angle_gamma   90.00
#
_symmetry.space_group_name_H-M   'P 1'
#
loop_
_entity.id
_entity.type
_entity.pdbx_description
1 polymer ?
#
loop_
_entity_poly.entity_id
_entity_poly.type
_entity_poly.pdbx_seq_one_letter_code
_entity_poly.pdbx_strand_id
1 'polypeptide(L)'
;MASLGLFNYIDFLFRFLQGVDFQIGVVHFSLLQVIRAFFLLLALYWVSKNLRIFFHFWLTVKSSLTPAVQILLHRLGSILLVSACIVLVLHYLGLDLTVFALFGGALGLGLGFGLQKIFANLVSGFILLGDKSIKPGDVIQLGDKYGWINFLGSRYVSVVTRDGIEHLIPNENLITSVVINWSYSHNLLRFSVPVGVSYGSDLEKAKELMLESAVVTKRVLKDPGPDCLLVGFGDNAVNLELGVWINDPQNGLASVKSDLFWGIWKRFQEHGIEMPNPQRDMHLKSIPEITIRTGPEGGPKAG
;
A
#
# COMPACT_ATOMS: atom_id res chain seq x y z
N MET A 1 -68.75 -18.28 30.69
CA MET A 1 -69.17 -16.92 31.10
C MET A 1 -68.07 -16.06 31.72
N ALA A 2 -67.06 -16.61 32.36
CA ALA A 2 -65.98 -15.81 32.96
C ALA A 2 -65.07 -15.10 31.92
N SER A 3 -64.92 -15.67 30.74
CA SER A 3 -64.05 -15.10 29.68
C SER A 3 -64.64 -13.84 29.01
N LEU A 4 -65.97 -13.73 28.88
CA LEU A 4 -66.62 -12.54 28.34
C LEU A 4 -66.55 -11.34 29.28
N GLY A 5 -66.59 -11.58 30.62
CA GLY A 5 -66.41 -10.52 31.60
C GLY A 5 -65.06 -9.88 31.63
N LEU A 6 -63.98 -10.74 31.44
CA LEU A 6 -62.63 -10.27 31.40
C LEU A 6 -62.33 -9.42 30.16
N PHE A 7 -62.91 -9.79 29.01
CA PHE A 7 -62.78 -9.04 27.76
C PHE A 7 -63.41 -7.64 27.86
N ASN A 8 -64.58 -7.57 28.40
CA ASN A 8 -65.28 -6.30 28.60
C ASN A 8 -64.59 -5.39 29.61
N TYR A 9 -63.94 -5.95 30.62
CA TYR A 9 -63.18 -5.19 31.61
C TYR A 9 -61.86 -4.64 31.03
N ILE A 10 -61.21 -5.44 30.21
CA ILE A 10 -59.99 -5.01 29.49
C ILE A 10 -60.34 -3.90 28.48
N ASP A 11 -61.42 -4.02 27.75
CA ASP A 11 -61.87 -2.99 26.80
C ASP A 11 -62.24 -1.69 27.45
N PHE A 12 -62.90 -1.77 28.61
CA PHE A 12 -63.26 -0.59 29.44
C PHE A 12 -61.97 0.10 29.96
N LEU A 13 -61.03 -0.68 30.47
CA LEU A 13 -59.78 -0.15 30.96
C LEU A 13 -58.97 0.49 29.84
N PHE A 14 -58.93 -0.10 28.65
CA PHE A 14 -58.27 0.44 27.47
C PHE A 14 -58.88 1.79 27.03
N ARG A 15 -60.23 1.89 26.98
CA ARG A 15 -60.93 3.13 26.64
C ARG A 15 -60.73 4.22 27.69
N PHE A 16 -60.70 3.84 28.96
CA PHE A 16 -60.45 4.77 30.06
C PHE A 16 -59.01 5.33 29.98
N LEU A 17 -58.01 4.47 29.76
CA LEU A 17 -56.63 4.88 29.63
C LEU A 17 -56.35 5.70 28.37
N GLN A 18 -57.16 5.53 27.31
CA GLN A 18 -57.09 6.36 26.09
C GLN A 18 -57.73 7.74 26.30
N GLY A 19 -58.71 7.85 27.20
CA GLY A 19 -59.46 9.10 27.45
C GLY A 19 -58.72 10.07 28.37
N VAL A 20 -57.60 9.66 28.99
CA VAL A 20 -56.83 10.56 29.85
C VAL A 20 -55.65 11.10 29.01
N ASP A 21 -55.85 12.32 28.46
CA ASP A 21 -54.85 13.02 27.66
C ASP A 21 -54.13 14.06 28.49
N PHE A 22 -52.80 14.04 28.37
CA PHE A 22 -51.88 15.06 28.92
C PHE A 22 -51.32 15.87 27.76
N GLN A 23 -51.39 17.20 27.89
CA GLN A 23 -50.81 18.10 26.91
C GLN A 23 -49.56 18.75 27.47
N ILE A 24 -48.45 18.55 26.79
CA ILE A 24 -47.18 19.23 27.10
C ILE A 24 -46.78 19.99 25.84
N GLY A 25 -46.96 21.30 25.84
CA GLY A 25 -46.71 22.13 24.66
C GLY A 25 -47.66 21.81 23.50
N VAL A 26 -47.09 21.41 22.35
CA VAL A 26 -47.84 21.08 21.11
C VAL A 26 -48.17 19.58 21.03
N VAL A 27 -47.65 18.76 21.92
CA VAL A 27 -47.76 17.29 21.86
C VAL A 27 -48.78 16.79 22.86
N HIS A 28 -49.74 15.98 22.37
CA HIS A 28 -50.77 15.30 23.17
C HIS A 28 -50.31 13.88 23.46
N PHE A 29 -50.25 13.51 24.71
CA PHE A 29 -49.91 12.16 25.15
C PHE A 29 -51.12 11.51 25.83
N SER A 30 -51.56 10.34 25.37
CA SER A 30 -52.49 9.54 26.13
C SER A 30 -51.75 8.73 27.21
N LEU A 31 -52.41 8.51 28.35
CA LEU A 31 -51.84 7.69 29.43
C LEU A 31 -51.41 6.30 28.92
N LEU A 32 -52.16 5.77 27.96
CA LEU A 32 -51.87 4.50 27.32
C LEU A 32 -50.54 4.54 26.50
N GLN A 33 -50.28 5.67 25.80
CA GLN A 33 -49.03 5.84 25.07
C GLN A 33 -47.82 5.88 26.03
N VAL A 34 -47.96 6.56 27.17
CA VAL A 34 -46.91 6.62 28.19
C VAL A 34 -46.61 5.22 28.78
N ILE A 35 -47.66 4.44 29.09
CA ILE A 35 -47.54 3.08 29.59
C ILE A 35 -46.83 2.19 28.53
N ARG A 36 -47.26 2.27 27.28
CA ARG A 36 -46.60 1.50 26.18
C ARG A 36 -45.15 1.94 25.97
N ALA A 37 -44.85 3.23 26.03
CA ALA A 37 -43.48 3.75 25.96
C ALA A 37 -42.60 3.22 27.10
N PHE A 38 -43.17 3.13 28.31
CA PHE A 38 -42.46 2.55 29.45
C PHE A 38 -42.14 1.07 29.26
N PHE A 39 -43.09 0.25 28.78
CA PHE A 39 -42.83 -1.15 28.45
C PHE A 39 -41.87 -1.30 27.29
N LEU A 40 -41.94 -0.45 26.29
CA LEU A 40 -40.98 -0.40 25.19
C LEU A 40 -39.56 -0.11 25.71
N LEU A 41 -39.42 0.86 26.59
CA LEU A 41 -38.12 1.17 27.26
C LEU A 41 -37.58 -0.01 28.04
N LEU A 42 -38.42 -0.70 28.80
CA LEU A 42 -38.03 -1.92 29.53
C LEU A 42 -37.58 -3.02 28.58
N ALA A 43 -38.32 -3.26 27.50
CA ALA A 43 -37.99 -4.24 26.48
C ALA A 43 -36.66 -3.91 25.78
N LEU A 44 -36.49 -2.65 25.35
CA LEU A 44 -35.27 -2.16 24.75
C LEU A 44 -34.08 -2.22 25.70
N TYR A 45 -34.26 -1.90 26.98
CA TYR A 45 -33.25 -2.06 28.02
C TYR A 45 -32.84 -3.52 28.18
N TRP A 46 -33.78 -4.44 28.22
CA TRP A 46 -33.53 -5.87 28.36
C TRP A 46 -32.80 -6.42 27.12
N VAL A 47 -33.25 -6.05 25.91
CA VAL A 47 -32.60 -6.40 24.64
C VAL A 47 -31.17 -5.82 24.60
N SER A 48 -31.00 -4.54 24.96
CA SER A 48 -29.67 -3.89 24.96
C SER A 48 -28.71 -4.53 25.97
N LYS A 49 -29.22 -4.97 27.14
CA LYS A 49 -28.44 -5.69 28.14
C LYS A 49 -27.94 -7.04 27.61
N ASN A 50 -28.85 -7.83 27.02
CA ASN A 50 -28.53 -9.12 26.45
C ASN A 50 -27.57 -9.00 25.25
N LEU A 51 -27.80 -8.02 24.39
CA LEU A 51 -26.93 -7.74 23.24
C LEU A 51 -25.53 -7.31 23.70
N ARG A 52 -25.41 -6.51 24.75
CA ARG A 52 -24.11 -6.16 25.37
C ARG A 52 -23.39 -7.38 25.92
N ILE A 53 -24.08 -8.28 26.62
CA ILE A 53 -23.52 -9.52 27.15
C ILE A 53 -23.04 -10.41 26.00
N PHE A 54 -23.86 -10.58 24.96
CA PHE A 54 -23.50 -11.34 23.76
C PHE A 54 -22.29 -10.75 23.04
N PHE A 55 -22.26 -9.44 22.85
CA PHE A 55 -21.16 -8.74 22.20
C PHE A 55 -19.85 -8.84 23.02
N HIS A 56 -19.96 -8.70 24.33
CA HIS A 56 -18.83 -8.88 25.25
C HIS A 56 -18.28 -10.31 25.18
N PHE A 57 -19.14 -11.31 25.22
CA PHE A 57 -18.76 -12.71 25.11
C PHE A 57 -18.10 -13.00 23.75
N TRP A 58 -18.66 -12.50 22.67
CA TRP A 58 -18.13 -12.70 21.33
C TRP A 58 -16.76 -12.02 21.14
N LEU A 59 -16.59 -10.80 21.64
CA LEU A 59 -15.33 -10.06 21.58
C LEU A 59 -14.22 -10.70 22.45
N THR A 60 -14.56 -11.21 23.63
CA THR A 60 -13.55 -11.78 24.54
C THR A 60 -13.15 -13.20 24.18
N VAL A 61 -14.09 -14.03 23.70
CA VAL A 61 -13.84 -15.46 23.44
C VAL A 61 -13.34 -15.73 22.03
N LYS A 62 -13.81 -14.97 21.04
CA LYS A 62 -13.52 -15.25 19.61
C LYS A 62 -12.57 -14.26 18.95
N SER A 63 -12.24 -13.13 19.57
CA SER A 63 -11.39 -12.15 18.90
C SER A 63 -9.95 -12.17 19.44
N SER A 64 -9.00 -12.07 18.52
CA SER A 64 -7.57 -11.82 18.80
C SER A 64 -7.28 -10.33 19.10
N LEU A 65 -8.32 -9.54 19.39
CA LEU A 65 -8.21 -8.10 19.63
C LEU A 65 -7.58 -7.80 20.98
N THR A 66 -6.79 -6.74 21.03
CA THR A 66 -6.22 -6.26 22.30
C THR A 66 -7.32 -5.80 23.26
N PRO A 67 -7.13 -5.93 24.59
CA PRO A 67 -8.13 -5.53 25.59
C PRO A 67 -8.60 -4.08 25.44
N ALA A 68 -7.70 -3.19 25.05
CA ALA A 68 -8.02 -1.78 24.83
C ALA A 68 -9.04 -1.59 23.69
N VAL A 69 -8.87 -2.31 22.56
CA VAL A 69 -9.79 -2.26 21.42
C VAL A 69 -11.14 -2.88 21.78
N GLN A 70 -11.17 -3.97 22.54
CA GLN A 70 -12.40 -4.58 23.02
C GLN A 70 -13.22 -3.61 23.87
N ILE A 71 -12.57 -2.91 24.82
CA ILE A 71 -13.23 -1.91 25.67
C ILE A 71 -13.78 -0.75 24.82
N LEU A 72 -13.00 -0.27 23.85
CA LEU A 72 -13.40 0.82 22.97
C LEU A 72 -14.65 0.44 22.15
N LEU A 73 -14.62 -0.71 21.47
CA LEU A 73 -15.74 -1.21 20.68
C LEU A 73 -17.00 -1.43 21.52
N HIS A 74 -16.83 -1.99 22.74
CA HIS A 74 -17.93 -2.18 23.65
C HIS A 74 -18.57 -0.85 24.07
N ARG A 75 -17.76 0.17 24.39
CA ARG A 75 -18.27 1.51 24.76
C ARG A 75 -18.99 2.19 23.60
N LEU A 76 -18.38 2.21 22.41
CA LEU A 76 -18.98 2.80 21.20
C LEU A 76 -20.29 2.08 20.82
N GLY A 77 -20.29 0.75 20.80
CA GLY A 77 -21.50 -0.03 20.54
C GLY A 77 -22.61 0.24 21.58
N SER A 78 -22.25 0.37 22.87
CA SER A 78 -23.20 0.70 23.92
C SER A 78 -23.81 2.09 23.74
N ILE A 79 -23.00 3.10 23.40
CA ILE A 79 -23.47 4.47 23.14
C ILE A 79 -24.43 4.49 21.96
N LEU A 80 -24.06 3.87 20.83
CA LEU A 80 -24.89 3.80 19.63
C LEU A 80 -26.23 3.10 19.92
N LEU A 81 -26.21 2.00 20.67
CA LEU A 81 -27.37 1.23 20.99
C LEU A 81 -28.33 2.01 21.92
N VAL A 82 -27.80 2.68 22.94
CA VAL A 82 -28.59 3.54 23.84
C VAL A 82 -29.20 4.72 23.08
N SER A 83 -28.39 5.38 22.21
CA SER A 83 -28.88 6.49 21.39
C SER A 83 -29.99 6.05 20.45
N ALA A 84 -29.86 4.88 19.79
CA ALA A 84 -30.91 4.32 18.95
C ALA A 84 -32.18 4.01 19.72
N CYS A 85 -32.07 3.44 20.94
CA CYS A 85 -33.24 3.20 21.82
C CYS A 85 -33.94 4.49 22.20
N ILE A 86 -33.20 5.54 22.54
CA ILE A 86 -33.79 6.85 22.88
C ILE A 86 -34.53 7.41 21.67
N VAL A 87 -33.94 7.41 20.48
CA VAL A 87 -34.55 7.91 19.25
C VAL A 87 -35.85 7.15 18.94
N LEU A 88 -35.85 5.81 19.07
CA LEU A 88 -37.04 4.98 18.84
C LEU A 88 -38.17 5.32 19.80
N VAL A 89 -37.88 5.56 21.08
CA VAL A 89 -38.90 5.91 22.09
C VAL A 89 -39.45 7.31 21.83
N LEU A 90 -38.60 8.29 21.50
CA LEU A 90 -39.04 9.66 21.19
C LEU A 90 -39.92 9.66 19.93
N HIS A 91 -39.54 8.87 18.91
CA HIS A 91 -40.38 8.69 17.72
C HIS A 91 -41.75 8.07 18.04
N TYR A 92 -41.76 7.03 18.89
CA TYR A 92 -42.98 6.37 19.31
C TYR A 92 -43.93 7.33 20.10
N LEU A 93 -43.35 8.25 20.85
CA LEU A 93 -44.10 9.29 21.57
C LEU A 93 -44.66 10.41 20.65
N GLY A 94 -44.37 10.34 19.33
CA GLY A 94 -44.85 11.32 18.36
C GLY A 94 -44.04 12.62 18.33
N LEU A 95 -42.85 12.64 18.95
CA LEU A 95 -41.98 13.80 18.90
C LEU A 95 -41.37 13.96 17.51
N ASP A 96 -41.37 15.17 16.98
CA ASP A 96 -40.72 15.48 15.73
C ASP A 96 -39.20 15.41 15.89
N LEU A 97 -38.58 14.43 15.21
CA LEU A 97 -37.15 14.19 15.24
C LEU A 97 -36.41 14.80 14.05
N THR A 98 -37.08 15.61 13.22
CA THR A 98 -36.49 16.19 12.00
C THR A 98 -35.20 16.95 12.28
N VAL A 99 -35.19 17.76 13.34
CA VAL A 99 -34.01 18.51 13.75
C VAL A 99 -32.87 17.58 14.17
N PHE A 100 -33.18 16.52 14.93
CA PHE A 100 -32.19 15.52 15.34
C PHE A 100 -31.67 14.71 14.15
N ALA A 101 -32.55 14.40 13.18
CA ALA A 101 -32.13 13.72 11.94
C ALA A 101 -31.18 14.59 11.10
N LEU A 102 -31.44 15.91 11.00
CA LEU A 102 -30.56 16.84 10.29
C LEU A 102 -29.18 16.94 10.94
N PHE A 103 -29.12 17.14 12.27
CA PHE A 103 -27.84 17.16 12.99
C PHE A 103 -27.11 15.81 12.97
N GLY A 104 -27.87 14.72 13.15
CA GLY A 104 -27.33 13.36 13.07
C GLY A 104 -26.76 13.05 11.69
N GLY A 105 -27.42 13.51 10.62
CA GLY A 105 -26.94 13.41 9.25
C GLY A 105 -25.65 14.19 9.02
N ALA A 106 -25.58 15.44 9.50
CA ALA A 106 -24.37 16.26 9.39
C ALA A 106 -23.20 15.65 10.16
N LEU A 107 -23.44 15.18 11.40
CA LEU A 107 -22.43 14.46 12.18
C LEU A 107 -21.99 13.16 11.51
N GLY A 108 -22.95 12.40 10.94
CA GLY A 108 -22.68 11.17 10.20
C GLY A 108 -21.79 11.39 8.99
N LEU A 109 -22.04 12.46 8.22
CA LEU A 109 -21.19 12.86 7.09
C LEU A 109 -19.78 13.22 7.56
N GLY A 110 -19.64 14.02 8.63
CA GLY A 110 -18.34 14.38 9.19
C GLY A 110 -17.55 13.17 9.66
N LEU A 111 -18.19 12.24 10.36
CA LEU A 111 -17.59 10.97 10.79
C LEU A 111 -17.26 10.08 9.59
N GLY A 112 -18.10 10.04 8.56
CA GLY A 112 -17.86 9.31 7.31
C GLY A 112 -16.59 9.78 6.62
N PHE A 113 -16.40 11.07 6.45
CA PHE A 113 -15.16 11.65 5.90
C PHE A 113 -13.94 11.36 6.78
N GLY A 114 -14.10 11.44 8.11
CA GLY A 114 -13.03 11.10 9.05
C GLY A 114 -12.57 9.64 8.99
N LEU A 115 -13.48 8.71 8.69
CA LEU A 115 -13.22 7.27 8.61
C LEU A 115 -12.95 6.76 7.18
N GLN A 116 -13.06 7.62 6.16
CA GLN A 116 -12.97 7.26 4.75
C GLN A 116 -11.70 6.44 4.43
N LYS A 117 -10.53 6.90 4.90
CA LYS A 117 -9.26 6.18 4.65
C LYS A 117 -9.18 4.81 5.32
N ILE A 118 -9.85 4.64 6.45
CA ILE A 118 -9.89 3.33 7.14
C ILE A 118 -10.69 2.34 6.30
N PHE A 119 -11.86 2.76 5.81
CA PHE A 119 -12.69 1.93 4.94
C PHE A 119 -12.03 1.67 3.59
N ALA A 120 -11.41 2.68 2.97
CA ALA A 120 -10.68 2.52 1.71
C ALA A 120 -9.60 1.44 1.83
N ASN A 121 -8.79 1.47 2.90
CA ASN A 121 -7.74 0.48 3.11
C ASN A 121 -8.29 -0.93 3.39
N LEU A 122 -9.40 -1.06 4.11
CA LEU A 122 -10.05 -2.34 4.35
C LEU A 122 -10.60 -2.94 3.04
N VAL A 123 -11.33 -2.14 2.26
CA VAL A 123 -11.89 -2.56 0.97
C VAL A 123 -10.78 -2.95 0.01
N SER A 124 -9.72 -2.13 -0.09
CA SER A 124 -8.53 -2.43 -0.88
C SER A 124 -7.88 -3.74 -0.46
N GLY A 125 -7.79 -4.01 0.85
CA GLY A 125 -7.27 -5.28 1.36
C GLY A 125 -8.11 -6.49 0.92
N PHE A 126 -9.44 -6.38 0.94
CA PHE A 126 -10.32 -7.44 0.42
C PHE A 126 -10.16 -7.66 -1.08
N ILE A 127 -10.03 -6.58 -1.86
CA ILE A 127 -9.79 -6.66 -3.31
C ILE A 127 -8.47 -7.38 -3.58
N LEU A 128 -7.36 -6.95 -2.96
CA LEU A 128 -6.04 -7.56 -3.13
C LEU A 128 -6.02 -9.04 -2.78
N LEU A 129 -6.70 -9.44 -1.70
CA LEU A 129 -6.84 -10.85 -1.29
C LEU A 129 -7.69 -11.67 -2.26
N GLY A 130 -8.74 -11.06 -2.83
CA GLY A 130 -9.66 -11.70 -3.76
C GLY A 130 -9.05 -11.89 -5.15
N ASP A 131 -8.48 -10.83 -5.72
CA ASP A 131 -7.94 -10.83 -7.09
C ASP A 131 -6.60 -11.55 -7.20
N LYS A 132 -5.89 -11.69 -6.07
CA LYS A 132 -4.53 -12.26 -6.04
C LYS A 132 -3.57 -11.56 -7.01
N SER A 133 -3.81 -10.27 -7.27
CA SER A 133 -2.96 -9.44 -8.13
C SER A 133 -1.55 -9.25 -7.54
N ILE A 134 -1.43 -9.38 -6.23
CA ILE A 134 -0.17 -9.45 -5.50
C ILE A 134 -0.27 -10.55 -4.43
N LYS A 135 0.83 -11.26 -4.19
CA LYS A 135 0.89 -12.40 -3.25
C LYS A 135 2.12 -12.28 -2.36
N PRO A 136 2.10 -12.85 -1.14
CA PRO A 136 3.32 -13.06 -0.38
C PRO A 136 4.38 -13.78 -1.20
N GLY A 137 5.61 -13.26 -1.21
CA GLY A 137 6.71 -13.73 -2.03
C GLY A 137 6.86 -13.03 -3.39
N ASP A 138 5.85 -12.32 -3.87
CA ASP A 138 6.00 -11.52 -5.09
C ASP A 138 7.02 -10.39 -4.89
N VAL A 139 7.77 -10.11 -5.96
CA VAL A 139 8.69 -8.98 -6.02
C VAL A 139 7.98 -7.82 -6.69
N ILE A 140 7.80 -6.75 -5.94
CA ILE A 140 7.12 -5.55 -6.43
C ILE A 140 8.01 -4.32 -6.34
N GLN A 141 7.70 -3.37 -7.22
CA GLN A 141 8.24 -2.02 -7.15
C GLN A 141 7.08 -1.02 -7.08
N LEU A 142 7.14 -0.12 -6.13
CA LEU A 142 6.21 0.99 -5.94
C LEU A 142 7.01 2.28 -5.83
N GLY A 143 7.01 3.10 -6.89
CA GLY A 143 7.92 4.23 -7.00
C GLY A 143 9.37 3.78 -6.93
N ASP A 144 10.13 4.36 -6.01
CA ASP A 144 11.55 4.02 -5.80
C ASP A 144 11.79 2.81 -4.91
N LYS A 145 10.73 2.25 -4.31
CA LYS A 145 10.80 1.13 -3.38
C LYS A 145 10.69 -0.18 -4.12
N TYR A 146 11.70 -1.03 -3.96
CA TYR A 146 11.78 -2.35 -4.55
C TYR A 146 11.99 -3.40 -3.46
N GLY A 147 11.16 -4.43 -3.43
CA GLY A 147 11.26 -5.48 -2.43
C GLY A 147 10.27 -6.62 -2.67
N TRP A 148 10.28 -7.61 -1.81
CA TRP A 148 9.32 -8.71 -1.85
C TRP A 148 8.24 -8.53 -0.79
N ILE A 149 7.04 -9.00 -1.12
CA ILE A 149 5.90 -9.00 -0.20
C ILE A 149 6.13 -10.08 0.86
N ASN A 150 6.29 -9.64 2.11
CA ASN A 150 6.42 -10.53 3.25
C ASN A 150 5.04 -10.95 3.78
N PHE A 151 4.14 -9.98 3.92
CA PHE A 151 2.82 -10.19 4.50
C PHE A 151 1.77 -9.28 3.85
N LEU A 152 0.56 -9.83 3.63
CA LEU A 152 -0.59 -9.11 3.11
C LEU A 152 -1.67 -9.10 4.20
N GLY A 153 -1.85 -7.93 4.81
CA GLY A 153 -2.81 -7.70 5.89
C GLY A 153 -4.10 -7.04 5.42
N SER A 154 -5.06 -6.89 6.33
CA SER A 154 -6.36 -6.26 6.04
C SER A 154 -6.27 -4.77 5.72
N ARG A 155 -5.24 -4.06 6.18
CA ARG A 155 -5.08 -2.60 6.00
C ARG A 155 -3.77 -2.17 5.37
N TYR A 156 -2.75 -3.01 5.40
CA TYR A 156 -1.43 -2.73 4.83
C TYR A 156 -0.78 -4.01 4.32
N VAL A 157 0.13 -3.84 3.37
CA VAL A 157 1.06 -4.88 2.90
C VAL A 157 2.44 -4.56 3.46
N SER A 158 3.13 -5.58 3.95
CA SER A 158 4.53 -5.50 4.35
C SER A 158 5.42 -5.88 3.16
N VAL A 159 6.29 -4.96 2.77
CA VAL A 159 7.28 -5.15 1.71
C VAL A 159 8.67 -5.01 2.32
N VAL A 160 9.48 -6.04 2.20
CA VAL A 160 10.85 -6.07 2.70
C VAL A 160 11.81 -5.77 1.55
N THR A 161 12.64 -4.75 1.73
CA THR A 161 13.71 -4.41 0.78
C THR A 161 14.98 -5.22 1.07
N ARG A 162 15.93 -5.18 0.14
CA ARG A 162 17.20 -5.94 0.29
C ARG A 162 18.07 -5.46 1.43
N ASP A 163 17.88 -4.21 1.85
CA ASP A 163 18.59 -3.63 3.01
C ASP A 163 17.99 -4.10 4.34
N GLY A 164 16.99 -5.00 4.29
CA GLY A 164 16.29 -5.51 5.45
C GLY A 164 15.25 -4.54 6.04
N ILE A 165 14.95 -3.45 5.34
CA ILE A 165 13.95 -2.48 5.78
C ILE A 165 12.57 -2.98 5.39
N GLU A 166 11.68 -3.03 6.37
CA GLU A 166 10.28 -3.41 6.17
C GLU A 166 9.41 -2.15 5.99
N HIS A 167 8.81 -2.03 4.80
CA HIS A 167 7.89 -0.95 4.46
C HIS A 167 6.45 -1.41 4.63
N LEU A 168 5.70 -0.74 5.51
CA LEU A 168 4.27 -0.97 5.69
C LEU A 168 3.50 -0.04 4.75
N ILE A 169 3.00 -0.59 3.65
CA ILE A 169 2.33 0.17 2.59
C ILE A 169 0.82 0.01 2.76
N PRO A 170 0.05 1.09 2.94
CA PRO A 170 -1.40 1.03 2.99
C PRO A 170 -1.98 0.35 1.73
N ASN A 171 -2.99 -0.52 1.92
CA ASN A 171 -3.58 -1.26 0.80
C ASN A 171 -4.17 -0.35 -0.28
N GLU A 172 -4.74 0.79 0.12
CA GLU A 172 -5.27 1.81 -0.78
C GLU A 172 -4.22 2.26 -1.80
N ASN A 173 -2.96 2.45 -1.37
CA ASN A 173 -1.88 2.89 -2.26
C ASN A 173 -1.58 1.84 -3.35
N LEU A 174 -1.71 0.56 -3.04
CA LEU A 174 -1.45 -0.52 -4.00
C LEU A 174 -2.58 -0.68 -5.03
N ILE A 175 -3.80 -0.23 -4.70
CA ILE A 175 -4.94 -0.24 -5.63
C ILE A 175 -4.97 1.04 -6.49
N THR A 176 -4.60 2.19 -5.89
CA THR A 176 -4.73 3.49 -6.58
C THR A 176 -3.48 3.92 -7.34
N SER A 177 -2.34 3.28 -7.10
CA SER A 177 -1.06 3.59 -7.75
C SER A 177 -0.64 2.50 -8.72
N VAL A 178 0.26 2.85 -9.63
CA VAL A 178 0.91 1.85 -10.49
C VAL A 178 1.88 1.02 -9.66
N VAL A 179 1.64 -0.28 -9.63
CA VAL A 179 2.52 -1.28 -9.01
C VAL A 179 3.13 -2.12 -10.10
N ILE A 180 4.46 -2.18 -10.16
CA ILE A 180 5.18 -3.06 -11.06
C ILE A 180 5.42 -4.37 -10.32
N ASN A 181 4.79 -5.46 -10.76
CA ASN A 181 5.01 -6.80 -10.22
C ASN A 181 5.94 -7.57 -11.15
N TRP A 182 7.14 -7.88 -10.68
CA TRP A 182 8.20 -8.52 -11.47
C TRP A 182 8.07 -10.05 -11.49
N SER A 183 7.18 -10.62 -10.71
CA SER A 183 6.98 -12.07 -10.57
C SER A 183 5.53 -12.51 -10.77
N TYR A 184 4.65 -11.63 -11.27
CA TYR A 184 3.21 -11.87 -11.37
C TYR A 184 2.84 -13.13 -12.16
N SER A 185 3.28 -13.23 -13.41
CA SER A 185 2.97 -14.35 -14.30
C SER A 185 4.06 -15.42 -14.30
N HIS A 186 5.30 -14.99 -14.16
CA HIS A 186 6.49 -15.85 -14.17
C HIS A 186 7.67 -15.09 -13.53
N ASN A 187 8.68 -15.83 -13.11
CA ASN A 187 9.87 -15.25 -12.50
C ASN A 187 10.94 -14.82 -13.52
N LEU A 188 10.69 -14.98 -14.82
CA LEU A 188 11.62 -14.58 -15.86
C LEU A 188 11.66 -13.07 -15.98
N LEU A 189 12.83 -12.51 -15.74
CA LEU A 189 13.08 -11.08 -15.83
C LEU A 189 14.23 -10.81 -16.79
N ARG A 190 13.98 -9.93 -17.77
CA ARG A 190 15.03 -9.37 -18.62
C ARG A 190 15.47 -8.02 -18.07
N PHE A 191 16.75 -7.83 -17.96
CA PHE A 191 17.35 -6.52 -17.69
C PHE A 191 18.56 -6.29 -18.57
N SER A 192 18.96 -5.03 -18.72
CA SER A 192 20.09 -4.67 -19.56
C SER A 192 21.23 -4.04 -18.76
N VAL A 193 22.43 -4.21 -19.31
CA VAL A 193 23.67 -3.67 -18.79
C VAL A 193 24.30 -2.81 -19.90
N PRO A 194 24.26 -1.47 -19.76
CA PRO A 194 24.87 -0.58 -20.73
C PRO A 194 26.39 -0.58 -20.58
N VAL A 195 27.08 -0.64 -21.71
CA VAL A 195 28.55 -0.60 -21.79
C VAL A 195 28.96 0.32 -22.93
N GLY A 196 29.78 1.32 -22.63
CA GLY A 196 30.41 2.18 -23.65
C GLY A 196 31.74 1.60 -24.11
N VAL A 197 31.99 1.66 -25.42
CA VAL A 197 33.24 1.20 -26.07
C VAL A 197 33.81 2.35 -26.89
N SER A 198 35.12 2.48 -26.93
CA SER A 198 35.80 3.52 -27.73
C SER A 198 35.52 3.35 -29.23
N TYR A 199 35.40 4.43 -29.96
CA TYR A 199 35.20 4.44 -31.42
C TYR A 199 36.27 3.71 -32.19
N GLY A 200 37.49 3.63 -31.64
CA GLY A 200 38.65 2.93 -32.28
C GLY A 200 38.67 1.42 -32.02
N SER A 201 37.76 0.91 -31.18
CA SER A 201 37.74 -0.52 -30.81
C SER A 201 36.95 -1.34 -31.82
N ASP A 202 37.27 -2.65 -31.90
CA ASP A 202 36.50 -3.63 -32.66
C ASP A 202 35.16 -3.92 -31.93
N LEU A 203 34.06 -3.40 -32.49
CA LEU A 203 32.74 -3.52 -31.91
C LEU A 203 32.18 -4.94 -31.99
N GLU A 204 32.52 -5.71 -33.03
CA GLU A 204 32.07 -7.10 -33.15
C GLU A 204 32.74 -7.96 -32.10
N LYS A 205 34.03 -7.76 -31.88
CA LYS A 205 34.80 -8.44 -30.83
C LYS A 205 34.28 -8.02 -29.45
N ALA A 206 34.00 -6.75 -29.23
CA ALA A 206 33.40 -6.27 -27.98
C ALA A 206 32.08 -6.96 -27.68
N LYS A 207 31.18 -7.05 -28.68
CA LYS A 207 29.89 -7.76 -28.58
C LYS A 207 30.09 -9.24 -28.23
N GLU A 208 31.01 -9.95 -28.88
CA GLU A 208 31.33 -11.36 -28.60
C GLU A 208 31.76 -11.55 -27.14
N LEU A 209 32.71 -10.73 -26.66
CA LEU A 209 33.20 -10.78 -25.28
C LEU A 209 32.16 -10.47 -24.23
N MET A 210 31.22 -9.55 -24.53
CA MET A 210 30.08 -9.27 -23.66
C MET A 210 29.15 -10.48 -23.56
N LEU A 211 28.83 -11.14 -24.68
CA LEU A 211 28.00 -12.35 -24.70
C LEU A 211 28.67 -13.52 -23.95
N GLU A 212 29.98 -13.74 -24.16
CA GLU A 212 30.76 -14.73 -23.40
C GLU A 212 30.71 -14.46 -21.89
N SER A 213 30.80 -13.19 -21.49
CA SER A 213 30.72 -12.79 -20.09
C SER A 213 29.36 -13.14 -19.51
N ALA A 214 28.28 -12.96 -20.29
CA ALA A 214 26.94 -13.31 -19.86
C ALA A 214 26.75 -14.82 -19.67
N VAL A 215 27.24 -15.63 -20.62
CA VAL A 215 27.09 -17.11 -20.58
C VAL A 215 27.77 -17.73 -19.37
N VAL A 216 28.86 -17.14 -18.90
CA VAL A 216 29.63 -17.66 -17.74
C VAL A 216 29.03 -17.17 -16.39
N THR A 217 28.23 -16.11 -16.40
CA THR A 217 27.65 -15.55 -15.17
C THR A 217 26.55 -16.47 -14.62
N LYS A 218 26.70 -16.90 -13.37
CA LYS A 218 25.92 -18.01 -12.76
C LYS A 218 24.41 -17.85 -12.80
N ARG A 219 23.88 -16.64 -12.68
CA ARG A 219 22.41 -16.39 -12.60
C ARG A 219 21.80 -16.03 -13.94
N VAL A 220 22.62 -15.85 -14.97
CA VAL A 220 22.15 -15.58 -16.32
C VAL A 220 21.67 -16.86 -16.98
N LEU A 221 20.47 -16.81 -17.55
CA LEU A 221 19.87 -17.95 -18.26
C LEU A 221 20.49 -18.14 -19.62
N LYS A 222 20.55 -19.41 -20.07
CA LYS A 222 20.95 -19.79 -21.41
C LYS A 222 19.79 -19.82 -22.39
N ASP A 223 18.59 -20.02 -21.87
CA ASP A 223 17.32 -19.98 -22.60
C ASP A 223 16.25 -19.30 -21.75
N PRO A 224 15.72 -18.14 -22.14
CA PRO A 224 16.20 -17.30 -23.26
C PRO A 224 17.65 -16.84 -23.08
N GLY A 225 18.43 -16.88 -24.18
CA GLY A 225 19.85 -16.51 -24.16
C GLY A 225 20.08 -15.02 -24.05
N PRO A 226 21.32 -14.60 -23.70
CA PRO A 226 21.71 -13.21 -23.71
C PRO A 226 21.78 -12.65 -25.13
N ASP A 227 21.50 -11.37 -25.27
CA ASP A 227 21.61 -10.61 -26.53
C ASP A 227 22.44 -9.34 -26.29
N CYS A 228 23.10 -8.84 -27.33
CA CYS A 228 23.86 -7.59 -27.26
C CYS A 228 23.46 -6.70 -28.44
N LEU A 229 22.99 -5.50 -28.09
CA LEU A 229 22.47 -4.51 -29.03
C LEU A 229 23.40 -3.30 -29.10
N LEU A 230 23.59 -2.76 -30.33
CA LEU A 230 24.13 -1.42 -30.54
C LEU A 230 22.99 -0.43 -30.32
N VAL A 231 23.08 0.38 -29.26
CA VAL A 231 22.00 1.32 -28.89
C VAL A 231 22.18 2.66 -29.57
N GLY A 232 23.43 3.09 -29.78
CA GLY A 232 23.70 4.36 -30.43
C GLY A 232 25.15 4.81 -30.32
N PHE A 233 25.40 5.97 -30.91
CA PHE A 233 26.70 6.64 -30.91
C PHE A 233 26.59 7.86 -30.01
N GLY A 234 27.34 7.85 -28.91
CA GLY A 234 27.41 8.94 -27.94
C GLY A 234 28.60 9.87 -28.21
N ASP A 235 28.71 10.95 -27.45
CA ASP A 235 29.75 11.98 -27.66
C ASP A 235 31.16 11.40 -27.52
N ASN A 236 31.39 10.39 -26.71
CA ASN A 236 32.72 9.83 -26.44
C ASN A 236 32.73 8.30 -26.58
N ALA A 237 31.61 7.64 -26.86
CA ALA A 237 31.51 6.19 -26.86
C ALA A 237 30.50 5.67 -27.87
N VAL A 238 30.74 4.46 -28.35
CA VAL A 238 29.73 3.63 -28.95
C VAL A 238 29.02 2.88 -27.84
N ASN A 239 27.69 3.05 -27.72
CA ASN A 239 26.89 2.48 -26.65
C ASN A 239 26.36 1.10 -27.04
N LEU A 240 26.79 0.09 -26.36
CA LEU A 240 26.29 -1.28 -26.42
C LEU A 240 25.41 -1.58 -25.20
N GLU A 241 24.44 -2.43 -25.36
CA GLU A 241 23.55 -2.87 -24.29
C GLU A 241 23.48 -4.40 -24.29
N LEU A 242 23.97 -5.00 -23.21
CA LEU A 242 23.88 -6.44 -22.99
C LEU A 242 22.57 -6.77 -22.28
N GLY A 243 21.64 -7.42 -22.97
CA GLY A 243 20.39 -7.93 -22.41
C GLY A 243 20.58 -9.33 -21.84
N VAL A 244 20.16 -9.55 -20.63
CA VAL A 244 20.26 -10.86 -19.97
C VAL A 244 18.97 -11.22 -19.26
N TRP A 245 18.71 -12.52 -19.12
CA TRP A 245 17.55 -13.07 -18.44
C TRP A 245 17.95 -13.76 -17.15
N ILE A 246 17.15 -13.60 -16.11
CA ILE A 246 17.24 -14.32 -14.84
C ILE A 246 15.86 -14.87 -14.45
N ASN A 247 15.81 -15.86 -13.56
CA ASN A 247 14.57 -16.47 -13.06
C ASN A 247 14.36 -16.30 -11.55
N ASP A 248 15.21 -15.50 -10.92
CA ASP A 248 15.21 -15.30 -9.46
C ASP A 248 15.25 -13.80 -9.08
N PRO A 249 14.27 -12.97 -9.53
CA PRO A 249 14.26 -11.53 -9.27
C PRO A 249 14.30 -11.19 -7.77
N GLN A 250 13.79 -12.06 -6.90
CA GLN A 250 13.85 -11.90 -5.44
C GLN A 250 15.28 -11.78 -4.91
N ASN A 251 16.27 -12.36 -5.61
CA ASN A 251 17.68 -12.25 -5.26
C ASN A 251 18.33 -10.96 -5.75
N GLY A 252 17.56 -10.06 -6.40
CA GLY A 252 17.93 -8.74 -6.90
C GLY A 252 18.91 -8.78 -8.09
N LEU A 253 19.13 -7.60 -8.66
CA LEU A 253 19.91 -7.42 -9.90
C LEU A 253 21.34 -6.97 -9.66
N ALA A 254 21.62 -6.32 -8.52
CA ALA A 254 22.91 -5.63 -8.30
C ALA A 254 24.10 -6.59 -8.36
N SER A 255 23.99 -7.78 -7.76
CA SER A 255 25.06 -8.77 -7.80
C SER A 255 25.34 -9.27 -9.21
N VAL A 256 24.28 -9.59 -9.97
CA VAL A 256 24.42 -10.07 -11.36
C VAL A 256 25.02 -8.98 -12.26
N LYS A 257 24.54 -7.73 -12.11
CA LYS A 257 25.13 -6.59 -12.84
C LYS A 257 26.61 -6.42 -12.52
N SER A 258 26.98 -6.52 -11.24
CA SER A 258 28.37 -6.44 -10.81
C SER A 258 29.21 -7.55 -11.42
N ASP A 259 28.75 -8.80 -11.37
CA ASP A 259 29.46 -9.95 -11.94
C ASP A 259 29.67 -9.80 -13.46
N LEU A 260 28.62 -9.28 -14.16
CA LEU A 260 28.71 -9.00 -15.59
C LEU A 260 29.72 -7.88 -15.89
N PHE A 261 29.70 -6.78 -15.15
CA PHE A 261 30.66 -5.70 -15.34
C PHE A 261 32.10 -6.16 -15.10
N TRP A 262 32.34 -6.95 -14.04
CA TRP A 262 33.66 -7.53 -13.79
C TRP A 262 34.10 -8.50 -14.89
N GLY A 263 33.18 -9.34 -15.36
CA GLY A 263 33.46 -10.27 -16.45
C GLY A 263 33.76 -9.57 -17.76
N ILE A 264 33.01 -8.52 -18.12
CA ILE A 264 33.23 -7.71 -19.32
C ILE A 264 34.54 -6.95 -19.21
N TRP A 265 34.76 -6.25 -18.08
CA TRP A 265 35.98 -5.47 -17.87
C TRP A 265 37.25 -6.32 -18.04
N LYS A 266 37.28 -7.51 -17.41
CA LYS A 266 38.42 -8.43 -17.50
C LYS A 266 38.71 -8.85 -18.95
N ARG A 267 37.65 -9.26 -19.70
CA ARG A 267 37.80 -9.69 -21.09
C ARG A 267 38.20 -8.55 -22.02
N PHE A 268 37.70 -7.35 -21.79
CA PHE A 268 38.06 -6.17 -22.56
C PHE A 268 39.54 -5.84 -22.38
N GLN A 269 40.07 -5.91 -21.15
CA GLN A 269 41.51 -5.74 -20.89
C GLN A 269 42.37 -6.81 -21.56
N GLU A 270 41.96 -8.08 -21.51
CA GLU A 270 42.70 -9.19 -22.10
C GLU A 270 42.76 -9.10 -23.64
N HIS A 271 41.76 -8.49 -24.28
CA HIS A 271 41.66 -8.43 -25.75
C HIS A 271 41.89 -7.02 -26.33
N GLY A 272 42.31 -6.05 -25.52
CA GLY A 272 42.65 -4.71 -25.98
C GLY A 272 41.45 -3.87 -26.41
N ILE A 273 40.25 -4.18 -25.91
CA ILE A 273 39.07 -3.32 -26.13
C ILE A 273 39.18 -2.14 -25.18
N GLU A 274 39.22 -0.94 -25.74
CA GLU A 274 39.36 0.28 -24.96
C GLU A 274 38.03 0.83 -24.49
N MET A 275 37.98 1.20 -23.18
CA MET A 275 36.86 1.99 -22.64
C MET A 275 37.03 3.46 -23.01
N PRO A 276 35.95 4.15 -23.34
CA PRO A 276 36.03 5.51 -23.84
C PRO A 276 36.51 6.49 -22.75
N ASN A 277 37.45 7.34 -23.16
CA ASN A 277 37.80 8.53 -22.39
C ASN A 277 37.15 9.76 -23.00
N PRO A 278 36.81 10.79 -22.23
CA PRO A 278 36.32 12.06 -22.78
C PRO A 278 37.38 12.66 -23.73
N GLN A 279 37.04 12.82 -25.00
CA GLN A 279 37.87 13.48 -25.99
C GLN A 279 37.36 14.90 -26.23
N ARG A 280 38.29 15.87 -26.26
CA ARG A 280 38.00 17.27 -26.57
C ARG A 280 39.00 17.81 -27.56
N ASP A 281 38.55 18.24 -28.72
CA ASP A 281 39.34 18.97 -29.68
C ASP A 281 39.42 20.44 -29.27
N MET A 282 40.60 20.94 -28.97
CA MET A 282 40.84 22.33 -28.63
C MET A 282 41.45 23.09 -29.81
N HIS A 283 40.71 24.01 -30.36
CA HIS A 283 41.21 24.96 -31.38
C HIS A 283 41.77 26.20 -30.69
N LEU A 284 43.10 26.30 -30.59
CA LEU A 284 43.76 27.49 -30.08
C LEU A 284 43.81 28.57 -31.19
N LYS A 285 43.01 29.61 -31.05
CA LYS A 285 42.97 30.74 -32.02
C LYS A 285 44.19 31.66 -31.92
N SER A 286 44.85 31.72 -30.77
CA SER A 286 46.14 32.42 -30.58
C SER A 286 46.95 31.68 -29.53
N ILE A 287 48.20 31.40 -29.84
CA ILE A 287 49.15 30.89 -28.85
C ILE A 287 49.99 32.09 -28.43
N PRO A 288 49.89 32.57 -27.17
CA PRO A 288 50.85 33.55 -26.68
C PRO A 288 52.25 32.97 -26.77
N GLU A 289 53.24 33.77 -27.14
CA GLU A 289 54.63 33.32 -27.23
C GLU A 289 55.07 32.72 -25.88
N ILE A 290 55.28 31.40 -25.86
CA ILE A 290 55.72 30.71 -24.64
C ILE A 290 57.23 30.84 -24.57
N THR A 291 57.72 31.82 -23.83
CA THR A 291 59.14 31.91 -23.53
C THR A 291 59.46 30.82 -22.51
N ILE A 292 60.08 29.73 -22.97
CA ILE A 292 60.65 28.71 -22.08
C ILE A 292 61.96 29.30 -21.52
N ARG A 293 61.90 29.78 -20.29
CA ARG A 293 63.13 30.08 -19.53
C ARG A 293 63.73 28.73 -19.11
N THR A 294 64.69 28.24 -19.85
CA THR A 294 65.59 27.20 -19.34
C THR A 294 66.39 27.80 -18.21
N GLY A 295 66.14 27.32 -16.99
CA GLY A 295 66.98 27.73 -15.83
C GLY A 295 68.44 27.32 -16.07
N PRO A 296 69.40 28.01 -15.45
CA PRO A 296 70.79 27.70 -15.64
C PRO A 296 71.07 26.25 -15.24
N GLU A 297 71.72 25.53 -16.15
CA GLU A 297 72.26 24.20 -15.85
C GLU A 297 73.26 24.29 -14.67
N GLY A 298 72.78 23.85 -13.51
CA GLY A 298 73.57 23.69 -12.32
C GLY A 298 74.53 22.47 -12.56
N GLY A 299 75.65 22.73 -13.14
CA GLY A 299 76.77 21.74 -13.23
C GLY A 299 77.16 21.29 -11.82
N PRO A 300 77.56 20.04 -11.63
CA PRO A 300 78.03 19.54 -10.34
C PRO A 300 79.30 20.23 -9.93
N LYS A 301 79.29 20.95 -8.82
CA LYS A 301 80.49 21.37 -8.16
C LYS A 301 81.22 20.16 -7.54
N ALA A 302 82.29 19.75 -8.14
CA ALA A 302 83.23 18.88 -7.49
C ALA A 302 83.91 19.60 -6.29
N GLY A 303 83.91 18.93 -5.16
CA GLY A 303 84.59 19.33 -3.92
C GLY A 303 84.43 18.20 -2.91
#